data_a22ffc5a99926be8a4d57da81d501da3
#
_entry.id   a22ffc5a99926be8a4d57da81d501da3
#
_cell.length_a   1.000
_cell.length_b   1.000
_cell.length_c   1.000
_cell.angle_alpha   90.00
_cell.angle_beta   90.00
_cell.angle_gamma   90.00
#
_symmetry.space_group_name_H-M   'P 1'
#
loop_
_entity.id
_entity.type
_entity.pdbx_description
1 polymer ?
#
loop_
_entity_poly.entity_id
_entity_poly.type
_entity_poly.pdbx_seq_one_letter_code
_entity_poly.pdbx_strand_id
1 'polypeptide(L)'
;MKKSYFKWGAISKRQAKVLTWWKKGSRYASYNGIIADGAIRSGKTVSMAFSFVLWAMTTYDHNNFGMCGKTIASLRRNVLGTLKNQLRARGYTATERRADNLLVVTKGNRVNMFYIFGGKDESSQDLIQGITLAGVLFDEVALMPESFVNQATARCSVEGAKLWFNCNPSSVTHWFYQGWVLKCGKRKLLYLHFTMEDNLTLSEETKARYRSQYSGVFYRRYILGLWCVAEGLIYLQFAEDEQRYMIPQAEVPKLSYIEIGADVGGNKSNHAYVAAGYTAERDVMYVLKAWSYKATGVTVTQYRENLIKFADGIREQYGFVDTIWPDCAEAAIVNELDAHSPYNIRGSIKEEILDRVRCADILFSQDRIKIVEDECEDLCAGFRTAVWDDKHDDKPLDDGTYDRDVIDAFDYSMTPHITQLVRG
;
A
#
# COMPACT_ATOMS: atom_id res chain seq x y z
N MET A 1 -13.45 26.69 21.59
CA MET A 1 -12.79 25.50 21.01
C MET A 1 -12.62 24.43 22.09
N LYS A 2 -13.31 23.28 21.99
CA LYS A 2 -13.09 22.15 22.91
C LYS A 2 -11.66 21.62 22.74
N LYS A 3 -10.83 21.71 23.77
CA LYS A 3 -9.50 21.09 23.79
C LYS A 3 -9.69 19.57 23.68
N SER A 4 -9.40 19.01 22.50
CA SER A 4 -9.33 17.56 22.32
C SER A 4 -8.09 17.05 23.07
N TYR A 5 -8.29 16.56 24.28
CA TYR A 5 -7.20 15.92 25.02
C TYR A 5 -7.00 14.51 24.47
N PHE A 6 -5.78 14.21 24.01
CA PHE A 6 -5.40 12.85 23.69
C PHE A 6 -5.46 12.00 24.96
N LYS A 7 -6.31 10.96 24.95
CA LYS A 7 -6.41 10.01 26.06
C LYS A 7 -5.43 8.86 25.82
N TRP A 8 -4.53 8.63 26.77
CA TRP A 8 -3.66 7.47 26.75
C TRP A 8 -4.49 6.23 27.12
N GLY A 9 -4.54 5.25 26.21
CA GLY A 9 -5.08 3.93 26.51
C GLY A 9 -4.05 3.03 27.20
N ALA A 10 -4.45 1.80 27.50
CA ALA A 10 -3.52 0.77 27.96
C ALA A 10 -2.46 0.50 26.89
N ILE A 11 -1.22 0.24 27.32
CA ILE A 11 -0.10 -0.08 26.44
C ILE A 11 0.43 -1.49 26.73
N SER A 12 0.80 -2.23 25.70
CA SER A 12 1.39 -3.56 25.82
C SER A 12 2.83 -3.51 26.34
N LYS A 13 3.33 -4.67 26.79
CA LYS A 13 4.75 -4.81 27.18
C LYS A 13 5.71 -4.43 26.04
N ARG A 14 5.35 -4.73 24.77
CA ARG A 14 6.15 -4.35 23.60
C ARG A 14 6.14 -2.85 23.36
N GLN A 15 4.97 -2.21 23.43
CA GLN A 15 4.87 -0.75 23.33
C GLN A 15 5.63 -0.04 24.46
N ALA A 16 5.53 -0.54 25.71
CA ALA A 16 6.31 -0.02 26.84
C ALA A 16 7.82 -0.14 26.57
N LYS A 17 8.27 -1.25 25.99
CA LYS A 17 9.68 -1.44 25.62
C LYS A 17 10.12 -0.43 24.53
N VAL A 18 9.30 -0.16 23.51
CA VAL A 18 9.54 0.89 22.52
C VAL A 18 9.73 2.26 23.19
N LEU A 19 8.95 2.59 24.20
CA LEU A 19 9.01 3.88 24.89
C LEU A 19 10.20 4.02 25.84
N THR A 20 10.89 2.93 26.20
CA THR A 20 11.87 2.94 27.29
C THR A 20 13.25 2.34 26.94
N TRP A 21 13.43 1.69 25.77
CA TRP A 21 14.66 0.99 25.43
C TRP A 21 15.92 1.87 25.46
N TRP A 22 15.80 3.13 25.09
CA TRP A 22 16.87 4.12 25.00
C TRP A 22 17.18 4.84 26.33
N LYS A 23 16.36 4.65 27.35
CA LYS A 23 16.53 5.33 28.65
C LYS A 23 17.78 4.82 29.37
N LYS A 24 18.44 5.73 30.13
CA LYS A 24 19.53 5.37 31.03
C LYS A 24 19.06 4.27 32.00
N GLY A 25 19.84 3.20 32.13
CA GLY A 25 19.49 2.02 32.93
C GLY A 25 18.75 0.92 32.17
N SER A 26 18.29 1.15 30.95
CA SER A 26 17.85 0.05 30.08
C SER A 26 19.03 -0.77 29.58
N ARG A 27 18.89 -2.10 29.56
CA ARG A 27 19.92 -2.98 28.98
C ARG A 27 20.17 -2.74 27.46
N TYR A 28 19.27 -2.02 26.81
CA TYR A 28 19.35 -1.65 25.41
C TYR A 28 19.81 -0.20 25.18
N ALA A 29 20.14 0.56 26.24
CA ALA A 29 20.51 1.98 26.14
C ALA A 29 21.69 2.22 25.19
N SER A 30 22.64 1.27 25.09
CA SER A 30 23.79 1.32 24.20
C SER A 30 23.53 0.84 22.77
N TYR A 31 22.30 0.41 22.43
CA TYR A 31 21.93 -0.03 21.08
C TYR A 31 21.83 1.16 20.13
N ASN A 32 22.14 0.91 18.85
CA ASN A 32 22.13 1.92 17.81
C ASN A 32 20.73 2.25 17.30
N GLY A 33 19.74 1.41 17.59
CA GLY A 33 18.38 1.63 17.12
C GLY A 33 17.41 0.51 17.49
N ILE A 34 16.21 0.61 16.93
CA ILE A 34 15.12 -0.33 17.15
C ILE A 34 14.41 -0.63 15.81
N ILE A 35 14.06 -1.89 15.60
CA ILE A 35 13.17 -2.36 14.53
C ILE A 35 11.88 -2.84 15.20
N ALA A 36 10.74 -2.31 14.76
CA ALA A 36 9.41 -2.78 15.12
C ALA A 36 8.68 -3.22 13.85
N ASP A 37 8.62 -4.52 13.61
CA ASP A 37 7.86 -5.11 12.51
C ASP A 37 6.60 -5.84 13.00
N GLY A 38 5.79 -6.36 12.07
CA GLY A 38 4.67 -7.22 12.40
C GLY A 38 3.33 -6.73 11.88
N ALA A 39 2.24 -7.23 12.47
CA ALA A 39 0.87 -7.07 12.01
C ALA A 39 0.40 -5.61 11.89
N ILE A 40 -0.53 -5.36 10.96
CA ILE A 40 -1.23 -4.07 10.89
C ILE A 40 -2.00 -3.80 12.19
N ARG A 41 -2.33 -2.53 12.46
CA ARG A 41 -3.12 -2.09 13.64
C ARG A 41 -2.53 -2.49 15.00
N SER A 42 -1.31 -2.98 15.06
CA SER A 42 -0.64 -3.39 16.32
C SER A 42 -0.15 -2.22 17.19
N GLY A 43 -0.26 -0.97 16.72
CA GLY A 43 0.14 0.22 17.45
C GLY A 43 1.63 0.58 17.34
N LYS A 44 2.37 -0.05 16.42
CA LYS A 44 3.79 0.22 16.12
C LYS A 44 4.05 1.71 15.83
N THR A 45 3.45 2.22 14.75
CA THR A 45 3.65 3.61 14.26
C THR A 45 3.49 4.65 15.36
N VAL A 46 2.40 4.54 16.13
CA VAL A 46 2.08 5.50 17.20
C VAL A 46 3.12 5.48 18.32
N SER A 47 3.55 4.29 18.76
CA SER A 47 4.55 4.15 19.82
C SER A 47 5.96 4.48 19.35
N MET A 48 6.33 4.11 18.13
CA MET A 48 7.64 4.40 17.53
C MET A 48 7.87 5.90 17.34
N ALA A 49 6.92 6.61 16.72
CA ALA A 49 7.03 8.04 16.49
C ALA A 49 7.10 8.83 17.80
N PHE A 50 6.26 8.47 18.78
CA PHE A 50 6.28 9.12 20.07
C PHE A 50 7.58 8.84 20.85
N SER A 51 8.07 7.60 20.84
CA SER A 51 9.35 7.21 21.43
C SER A 51 10.52 8.00 20.85
N PHE A 52 10.56 8.12 19.51
CA PHE A 52 11.60 8.85 18.80
C PHE A 52 11.69 10.31 19.24
N VAL A 53 10.55 11.02 19.25
CA VAL A 53 10.53 12.42 19.65
C VAL A 53 10.84 12.59 21.15
N LEU A 54 10.34 11.69 22.02
CA LEU A 54 10.68 11.74 23.44
C LEU A 54 12.19 11.55 23.68
N TRP A 55 12.81 10.59 23.00
CA TRP A 55 14.26 10.41 23.07
C TRP A 55 15.01 11.67 22.61
N ALA A 56 14.67 12.19 21.44
CA ALA A 56 15.28 13.39 20.87
C ALA A 56 15.20 14.58 21.84
N MET A 57 14.00 14.84 22.39
CA MET A 57 13.76 15.94 23.31
C MET A 57 14.36 15.72 24.71
N THR A 58 14.72 14.48 25.06
CA THR A 58 15.38 14.17 26.34
C THR A 58 16.90 14.30 26.24
N THR A 59 17.44 13.94 25.05
CA THR A 59 18.89 13.75 24.85
C THR A 59 19.55 14.97 24.23
N TYR A 60 18.88 15.68 23.31
CA TYR A 60 19.47 16.72 22.50
C TYR A 60 18.75 18.06 22.63
N ASP A 61 19.46 19.12 22.22
CA ASP A 61 18.95 20.48 22.10
C ASP A 61 19.53 21.10 20.82
N HIS A 62 18.69 21.81 20.04
CA HIS A 62 19.05 22.46 18.77
C HIS A 62 19.62 21.50 17.72
N ASN A 63 19.17 20.25 17.70
CA ASN A 63 19.62 19.24 16.74
C ASN A 63 18.56 18.94 15.68
N ASN A 64 19.05 18.40 14.55
CA ASN A 64 18.22 17.97 13.43
C ASN A 64 17.96 16.46 13.48
N PHE A 65 16.75 16.07 13.13
CA PHE A 65 16.26 14.69 13.06
C PHE A 65 15.53 14.46 11.75
N GLY A 66 15.55 13.23 11.23
CA GLY A 66 14.77 12.83 10.06
C GLY A 66 13.50 12.05 10.46
N MET A 67 12.40 12.34 9.80
CA MET A 67 11.19 11.53 9.82
C MET A 67 10.84 11.17 8.38
N CYS A 68 10.94 9.89 8.02
CA CYS A 68 10.80 9.38 6.67
C CYS A 68 9.54 8.53 6.53
N GLY A 69 8.80 8.71 5.45
CA GLY A 69 7.68 7.87 5.02
C GLY A 69 7.75 7.59 3.52
N LYS A 70 6.94 6.67 2.99
CA LYS A 70 6.85 6.45 1.52
C LYS A 70 6.59 7.78 0.79
N THR A 71 5.68 8.60 1.32
CA THR A 71 5.46 9.97 0.84
C THR A 71 5.32 10.94 2.02
N ILE A 72 5.63 12.22 1.81
CA ILE A 72 5.39 13.28 2.79
C ILE A 72 3.92 13.35 3.20
N ALA A 73 3.00 13.17 2.24
CA ALA A 73 1.56 13.22 2.48
C ALA A 73 1.09 12.07 3.38
N SER A 74 1.54 10.84 3.12
CA SER A 74 1.21 9.67 3.95
C SER A 74 1.79 9.81 5.37
N LEU A 75 3.03 10.26 5.52
CA LEU A 75 3.65 10.48 6.82
C LEU A 75 2.90 11.55 7.64
N ARG A 76 2.48 12.64 7.01
CA ARG A 76 1.67 13.66 7.67
C ARG A 76 0.34 13.10 8.18
N ARG A 77 -0.35 12.35 7.35
CA ARG A 77 -1.66 11.77 7.67
C ARG A 77 -1.54 10.69 8.75
N ASN A 78 -0.61 9.77 8.60
CA ASN A 78 -0.54 8.56 9.43
C ASN A 78 0.21 8.79 10.76
N VAL A 79 1.19 9.67 10.77
CA VAL A 79 2.10 9.89 11.92
C VAL A 79 1.88 11.22 12.59
N LEU A 80 2.06 12.35 11.86
CA LEU A 80 2.17 13.66 12.47
C LEU A 80 0.89 14.13 13.15
N GLY A 81 -0.29 13.76 12.64
CA GLY A 81 -1.59 14.13 13.23
C GLY A 81 -1.71 13.65 14.68
N THR A 82 -1.50 12.36 14.89
CA THR A 82 -1.56 11.72 16.21
C THR A 82 -0.40 12.15 17.09
N LEU A 83 0.81 12.19 16.56
CA LEU A 83 2.02 12.59 17.28
C LEU A 83 1.91 13.98 17.91
N LYS A 84 1.43 14.98 17.15
CA LYS A 84 1.23 16.35 17.67
C LYS A 84 0.27 16.37 18.87
N ASN A 85 -0.78 15.58 18.85
CA ASN A 85 -1.73 15.49 19.96
C ASN A 85 -1.10 14.79 21.20
N GLN A 86 -0.32 13.73 20.99
CA GLN A 86 0.42 13.07 22.05
C GLN A 86 1.43 13.99 22.74
N LEU A 87 2.18 14.76 21.94
CA LEU A 87 3.18 15.72 22.42
C LEU A 87 2.51 16.82 23.23
N ARG A 88 1.42 17.42 22.73
CA ARG A 88 0.65 18.43 23.47
C ARG A 88 0.14 17.93 24.81
N ALA A 89 -0.35 16.68 24.88
CA ALA A 89 -0.81 16.06 26.12
C ALA A 89 0.33 15.91 27.18
N ARG A 90 1.58 15.97 26.74
CA ARG A 90 2.79 15.92 27.61
C ARG A 90 3.48 17.28 27.78
N GLY A 91 2.82 18.36 27.40
CA GLY A 91 3.32 19.73 27.56
C GLY A 91 4.41 20.14 26.59
N TYR A 92 4.50 19.47 25.42
CA TYR A 92 5.34 19.90 24.31
C TYR A 92 4.53 20.82 23.37
N THR A 93 5.19 21.80 22.79
CA THR A 93 4.68 22.53 21.63
C THR A 93 5.26 21.89 20.37
N ALA A 94 4.40 21.56 19.41
CA ALA A 94 4.79 20.95 18.14
C ALA A 94 4.19 21.78 16.99
N THR A 95 5.05 22.56 16.31
CA THR A 95 4.69 23.48 15.24
C THR A 95 5.20 22.97 13.90
N GLU A 96 4.31 22.73 12.97
CA GLU A 96 4.65 22.28 11.63
C GLU A 96 4.81 23.47 10.67
N ARG A 97 5.96 23.59 10.03
CA ARG A 97 6.25 24.50 8.92
C ARG A 97 6.14 23.72 7.62
N ARG A 98 4.96 23.77 7.00
CA ARG A 98 4.64 22.90 5.85
C ARG A 98 5.47 23.20 4.61
N ALA A 99 5.79 24.48 4.35
CA ALA A 99 6.63 24.89 3.24
C ALA A 99 8.04 24.29 3.32
N ASP A 100 8.59 24.19 4.54
CA ASP A 100 9.93 23.71 4.80
C ASP A 100 9.99 22.19 5.07
N ASN A 101 8.86 21.51 5.03
CA ASN A 101 8.74 20.11 5.46
C ASN A 101 9.36 19.86 6.84
N LEU A 102 9.06 20.71 7.80
CA LEU A 102 9.71 20.74 9.10
C LEU A 102 8.69 20.73 10.25
N LEU A 103 8.89 19.85 11.22
CA LEU A 103 8.22 19.89 12.52
C LEU A 103 9.19 20.38 13.58
N VAL A 104 8.91 21.54 14.19
CA VAL A 104 9.67 22.08 15.32
C VAL A 104 8.99 21.67 16.61
N VAL A 105 9.73 21.00 17.50
CA VAL A 105 9.23 20.59 18.82
C VAL A 105 9.98 21.31 19.91
N THR A 106 9.23 21.92 20.86
CA THR A 106 9.80 22.68 21.96
C THR A 106 9.22 22.25 23.29
N LYS A 107 10.03 22.32 24.37
CA LYS A 107 9.60 22.19 25.76
C LYS A 107 10.58 22.87 26.69
N GLY A 108 10.09 23.87 27.46
CA GLY A 108 10.98 24.77 28.19
C GLY A 108 11.92 25.47 27.22
N ASN A 109 13.21 25.45 27.48
CA ASN A 109 14.24 26.06 26.65
C ASN A 109 14.75 25.12 25.53
N ARG A 110 14.31 23.87 25.48
CA ARG A 110 14.76 22.91 24.46
C ARG A 110 13.99 23.05 23.18
N VAL A 111 14.72 23.01 22.05
CA VAL A 111 14.19 23.08 20.68
C VAL A 111 14.89 22.03 19.83
N ASN A 112 14.14 21.21 19.10
CA ASN A 112 14.70 20.31 18.09
C ASN A 112 13.87 20.35 16.79
N MET A 113 14.54 20.11 15.67
CA MET A 113 14.02 20.18 14.31
C MET A 113 13.85 18.78 13.73
N PHE A 114 12.64 18.44 13.27
CA PHE A 114 12.34 17.16 12.64
C PHE A 114 11.97 17.38 11.18
N TYR A 115 12.90 17.10 10.28
CA TYR A 115 12.71 17.22 8.83
C TYR A 115 11.89 16.03 8.31
N ILE A 116 10.95 16.32 7.45
CA ILE A 116 9.98 15.36 6.91
C ILE A 116 10.38 15.02 5.48
N PHE A 117 10.68 13.73 5.21
CA PHE A 117 11.12 13.25 3.92
C PHE A 117 10.16 12.20 3.36
N GLY A 118 10.02 12.19 2.02
CA GLY A 118 9.37 11.12 1.27
C GLY A 118 10.42 10.27 0.56
N GLY A 119 10.41 8.96 0.78
CA GLY A 119 11.26 7.99 0.09
C GLY A 119 10.44 7.20 -0.91
N LYS A 120 9.96 7.83 -1.99
CA LYS A 120 9.10 7.18 -2.98
C LYS A 120 9.88 6.34 -3.98
N ASP A 121 11.03 6.83 -4.42
CA ASP A 121 11.86 6.29 -5.49
C ASP A 121 13.36 6.51 -5.22
N GLU A 122 14.22 6.01 -6.09
CA GLU A 122 15.67 6.09 -5.95
C GLU A 122 16.19 7.54 -5.94
N SER A 123 15.53 8.46 -6.62
CA SER A 123 15.92 9.89 -6.65
C SER A 123 15.68 10.58 -5.30
N SER A 124 14.82 10.00 -4.45
CA SER A 124 14.50 10.56 -3.13
C SER A 124 15.72 10.61 -2.20
N GLN A 125 16.79 9.84 -2.45
CA GLN A 125 18.04 9.91 -1.69
C GLN A 125 18.69 11.32 -1.74
N ASP A 126 18.47 12.07 -2.81
CA ASP A 126 19.06 13.41 -2.99
C ASP A 126 18.46 14.44 -2.01
N LEU A 127 17.23 14.20 -1.56
CA LEU A 127 16.53 15.08 -0.60
C LEU A 127 17.21 15.14 0.78
N ILE A 128 18.02 14.13 1.12
CA ILE A 128 18.69 14.02 2.42
C ILE A 128 20.18 14.39 2.32
N GLN A 129 20.67 14.73 1.14
CA GLN A 129 22.06 15.14 0.98
C GLN A 129 22.34 16.46 1.72
N GLY A 130 23.54 16.53 2.32
CA GLY A 130 24.02 17.76 2.98
C GLY A 130 23.49 18.03 4.39
N ILE A 131 22.52 17.26 4.90
CA ILE A 131 22.03 17.42 6.27
C ILE A 131 22.76 16.48 7.25
N THR A 132 23.08 16.98 8.44
CA THR A 132 23.56 16.18 9.56
C THR A 132 22.43 15.91 10.53
N LEU A 133 22.19 14.63 10.86
CA LEU A 133 21.09 14.19 11.71
C LEU A 133 21.61 13.58 13.02
N ALA A 134 20.92 13.84 14.12
CA ALA A 134 21.11 13.13 15.40
C ALA A 134 20.32 11.82 15.49
N GLY A 135 19.43 11.56 14.56
CA GLY A 135 18.69 10.33 14.44
C GLY A 135 17.60 10.37 13.37
N VAL A 136 17.07 9.22 13.01
CA VAL A 136 16.04 9.09 11.98
C VAL A 136 14.98 8.06 12.36
N LEU A 137 13.72 8.37 12.03
CA LEU A 137 12.57 7.47 12.09
C LEU A 137 12.12 7.16 10.68
N PHE A 138 11.97 5.89 10.36
CA PHE A 138 11.36 5.39 9.13
C PHE A 138 10.00 4.76 9.45
N ASP A 139 8.94 5.31 8.91
CA ASP A 139 7.60 4.70 8.97
C ASP A 139 7.32 4.00 7.65
N GLU A 140 6.96 2.72 7.73
CA GLU A 140 6.79 1.83 6.58
C GLU A 140 8.09 1.65 5.76
N VAL A 141 9.23 1.40 6.43
CA VAL A 141 10.55 1.32 5.79
C VAL A 141 10.64 0.28 4.66
N ALA A 142 9.87 -0.81 4.72
CA ALA A 142 9.81 -1.80 3.66
C ALA A 142 9.19 -1.27 2.33
N LEU A 143 8.59 -0.09 2.32
CA LEU A 143 8.07 0.55 1.11
C LEU A 143 9.02 1.61 0.53
N MET A 144 10.23 1.73 1.07
CA MET A 144 11.23 2.72 0.64
C MET A 144 12.37 2.03 -0.12
N PRO A 145 13.02 2.71 -1.07
CA PRO A 145 14.24 2.21 -1.70
C PRO A 145 15.38 2.02 -0.70
N GLU A 146 16.19 1.00 -0.90
CA GLU A 146 17.37 0.74 -0.07
C GLU A 146 18.36 1.89 -0.08
N SER A 147 18.59 2.51 -1.24
CA SER A 147 19.47 3.67 -1.43
C SER A 147 19.07 4.84 -0.53
N PHE A 148 17.78 5.17 -0.48
CA PHE A 148 17.24 6.23 0.37
C PHE A 148 17.49 5.95 1.86
N VAL A 149 17.22 4.73 2.33
CA VAL A 149 17.39 4.36 3.74
C VAL A 149 18.88 4.34 4.12
N ASN A 150 19.74 3.82 3.24
CA ASN A 150 21.19 3.83 3.45
C ASN A 150 21.73 5.28 3.50
N GLN A 151 21.28 6.16 2.62
CA GLN A 151 21.65 7.57 2.63
C GLN A 151 21.21 8.26 3.93
N ALA A 152 19.96 8.10 4.34
CA ALA A 152 19.42 8.70 5.55
C ALA A 152 20.15 8.22 6.81
N THR A 153 20.46 6.93 6.90
CA THR A 153 21.20 6.38 8.05
C THR A 153 22.65 6.86 8.08
N ALA A 154 23.30 7.03 6.92
CA ALA A 154 24.64 7.59 6.81
C ALA A 154 24.73 9.07 7.28
N ARG A 155 23.63 9.81 7.24
CA ARG A 155 23.55 11.20 7.76
C ARG A 155 23.44 11.28 9.29
N CYS A 156 23.20 10.17 9.97
CA CYS A 156 23.12 10.10 11.43
C CYS A 156 24.54 10.03 12.04
N SER A 157 25.30 11.13 11.96
CA SER A 157 26.70 11.24 12.38
C SER A 157 26.92 12.02 13.67
N VAL A 158 25.85 12.52 14.31
CA VAL A 158 25.96 13.13 15.65
C VAL A 158 26.24 12.04 16.68
N GLU A 159 27.07 12.35 17.68
CA GLU A 159 27.41 11.40 18.75
C GLU A 159 26.13 10.90 19.47
N GLY A 160 26.01 9.59 19.66
CA GLY A 160 24.85 8.96 20.26
C GLY A 160 23.62 8.85 19.36
N ALA A 161 23.76 9.15 18.06
CA ALA A 161 22.67 9.03 17.09
C ALA A 161 22.03 7.65 17.11
N LYS A 162 20.70 7.59 16.92
CA LYS A 162 19.92 6.34 16.95
C LYS A 162 18.88 6.28 15.83
N LEU A 163 18.47 5.04 15.50
CA LEU A 163 17.61 4.71 14.35
C LEU A 163 16.31 4.04 14.82
N TRP A 164 15.17 4.43 14.27
CA TRP A 164 13.87 3.80 14.46
C TRP A 164 13.32 3.32 13.13
N PHE A 165 13.07 2.02 13.02
CA PHE A 165 12.49 1.39 11.83
C PHE A 165 11.16 0.74 12.17
N ASN A 166 10.12 1.10 11.43
CA ASN A 166 8.78 0.54 11.57
C ASN A 166 8.31 0.04 10.20
N CYS A 167 7.77 -1.19 10.13
CA CYS A 167 7.18 -1.73 8.90
C CYS A 167 6.17 -2.85 9.17
N ASN A 168 5.39 -3.15 8.15
CA ASN A 168 4.77 -4.45 7.99
C ASN A 168 5.72 -5.35 7.18
N PRO A 169 5.70 -6.67 7.40
CA PRO A 169 6.52 -7.61 6.64
C PRO A 169 6.18 -7.66 5.15
N SER A 170 7.18 -8.03 4.36
CA SER A 170 7.11 -8.32 2.93
C SER A 170 7.68 -9.72 2.67
N SER A 171 8.35 -9.95 1.52
CA SER A 171 9.07 -11.18 1.25
C SER A 171 10.29 -11.38 2.16
N VAL A 172 10.67 -12.62 2.41
CA VAL A 172 11.91 -12.98 3.11
C VAL A 172 13.17 -12.58 2.34
N THR A 173 13.09 -12.37 1.02
CA THR A 173 14.21 -11.90 0.18
C THR A 173 14.35 -10.39 0.17
N HIS A 174 13.37 -9.67 0.71
CA HIS A 174 13.35 -8.21 0.74
C HIS A 174 14.63 -7.64 1.38
N TRP A 175 15.23 -6.61 0.77
CA TRP A 175 16.50 -6.01 1.18
C TRP A 175 16.54 -5.63 2.67
N PHE A 176 15.42 -5.12 3.22
CA PHE A 176 15.35 -4.71 4.62
C PHE A 176 15.37 -5.92 5.56
N TYR A 177 14.69 -7.02 5.20
CA TYR A 177 14.73 -8.26 5.96
C TYR A 177 16.16 -8.84 5.98
N GLN A 178 16.77 -9.00 4.82
CA GLN A 178 18.12 -9.57 4.66
C GLN A 178 19.21 -8.68 5.26
N GLY A 179 19.12 -7.37 5.03
CA GLY A 179 20.15 -6.40 5.40
C GLY A 179 20.06 -5.89 6.84
N TRP A 180 18.85 -5.87 7.42
CA TRP A 180 18.59 -5.22 8.70
C TRP A 180 17.97 -6.16 9.74
N VAL A 181 16.86 -6.84 9.42
CA VAL A 181 16.15 -7.69 10.39
C VAL A 181 17.04 -8.89 10.79
N LEU A 182 17.53 -9.68 9.81
CA LEU A 182 18.40 -10.83 10.09
C LEU A 182 19.75 -10.42 10.70
N LYS A 183 20.19 -9.19 10.46
CA LYS A 183 21.47 -8.66 10.96
C LYS A 183 21.30 -7.74 12.18
N CYS A 184 20.12 -7.70 12.80
CA CYS A 184 19.83 -6.78 13.91
C CYS A 184 20.81 -6.92 15.08
N GLY A 185 21.22 -8.13 15.43
CA GLY A 185 22.22 -8.38 16.48
C GLY A 185 23.60 -7.78 16.15
N LYS A 186 24.11 -7.98 14.93
CA LYS A 186 25.39 -7.41 14.47
C LYS A 186 25.36 -5.88 14.43
N ARG A 187 24.21 -5.30 14.08
CA ARG A 187 23.99 -3.84 14.02
C ARG A 187 23.69 -3.23 15.37
N LYS A 188 23.58 -4.02 16.45
CA LYS A 188 23.13 -3.60 17.79
C LYS A 188 21.77 -2.88 17.71
N LEU A 189 20.78 -3.50 17.05
CA LEU A 189 19.40 -3.03 16.96
C LEU A 189 18.50 -3.90 17.82
N LEU A 190 17.62 -3.29 18.57
CA LEU A 190 16.55 -3.98 19.30
C LEU A 190 15.47 -4.40 18.29
N TYR A 191 15.25 -5.69 18.14
CA TYR A 191 14.17 -6.20 17.30
C TYR A 191 12.95 -6.55 18.14
N LEU A 192 11.78 -6.04 17.72
CA LEU A 192 10.48 -6.32 18.34
C LEU A 192 9.46 -6.65 17.25
N HIS A 193 8.95 -7.86 17.32
CA HIS A 193 7.85 -8.31 16.47
C HIS A 193 6.50 -8.04 17.15
N PHE A 194 5.59 -7.36 16.45
CA PHE A 194 4.27 -6.94 16.93
C PHE A 194 3.15 -7.75 16.29
N THR A 195 2.16 -8.10 17.10
CA THR A 195 0.89 -8.68 16.66
C THR A 195 -0.26 -7.71 16.94
N MET A 196 -1.46 -7.96 16.41
CA MET A 196 -2.64 -7.14 16.76
C MET A 196 -2.96 -7.17 18.25
N GLU A 197 -2.55 -8.22 18.99
CA GLU A 197 -2.75 -8.35 20.44
C GLU A 197 -1.94 -7.32 21.23
N ASP A 198 -0.91 -6.73 20.63
CA ASP A 198 -0.14 -5.65 21.24
C ASP A 198 -0.88 -4.30 21.27
N ASN A 199 -1.99 -4.19 20.53
CA ASN A 199 -2.87 -3.02 20.59
C ASN A 199 -4.04 -3.27 21.53
N LEU A 200 -3.83 -3.00 22.81
CA LEU A 200 -4.83 -3.23 23.85
C LEU A 200 -6.08 -2.31 23.74
N THR A 201 -6.08 -1.36 22.83
CA THR A 201 -7.23 -0.48 22.58
C THR A 201 -8.13 -0.98 21.45
N LEU A 202 -7.74 -2.05 20.76
CA LEU A 202 -8.48 -2.62 19.65
C LEU A 202 -9.48 -3.66 20.18
N SER A 203 -10.77 -3.52 19.87
CA SER A 203 -11.79 -4.49 20.26
C SER A 203 -11.64 -5.81 19.50
N GLU A 204 -12.10 -6.91 20.10
CA GLU A 204 -12.07 -8.23 19.43
C GLU A 204 -12.90 -8.24 18.14
N GLU A 205 -14.02 -7.54 18.11
CA GLU A 205 -14.83 -7.35 16.88
C GLU A 205 -14.00 -6.70 15.78
N THR A 206 -13.27 -5.62 16.08
CA THR A 206 -12.40 -4.96 15.12
C THR A 206 -11.26 -5.88 14.67
N LYS A 207 -10.67 -6.65 15.57
CA LYS A 207 -9.63 -7.64 15.20
C LYS A 207 -10.20 -8.73 14.28
N ALA A 208 -11.38 -9.25 14.60
CA ALA A 208 -12.07 -10.26 13.77
C ALA A 208 -12.34 -9.72 12.36
N ARG A 209 -12.82 -8.48 12.25
CA ARG A 209 -13.02 -7.81 10.97
C ARG A 209 -11.72 -7.72 10.16
N TYR A 210 -10.60 -7.32 10.78
CA TYR A 210 -9.31 -7.29 10.06
C TYR A 210 -8.83 -8.68 9.66
N ARG A 211 -9.04 -9.71 10.49
CA ARG A 211 -8.68 -11.09 10.14
C ARG A 211 -9.47 -11.60 8.95
N SER A 212 -10.74 -11.23 8.80
CA SER A 212 -11.58 -11.61 7.67
C SER A 212 -11.31 -10.82 6.39
N GLN A 213 -10.53 -9.73 6.45
CA GLN A 213 -10.23 -8.88 5.29
C GLN A 213 -9.10 -9.39 4.40
N TYR A 214 -8.39 -10.42 4.81
CA TYR A 214 -7.20 -10.89 4.10
C TYR A 214 -7.17 -12.40 4.04
N SER A 215 -6.60 -12.93 2.96
CA SER A 215 -6.32 -14.35 2.77
C SER A 215 -4.87 -14.59 2.34
N GLY A 216 -4.46 -15.83 2.14
CA GLY A 216 -3.19 -16.21 1.56
C GLY A 216 -1.98 -15.47 2.15
N VAL A 217 -1.14 -14.94 1.28
CA VAL A 217 0.08 -14.20 1.64
C VAL A 217 -0.20 -12.93 2.43
N PHE A 218 -1.30 -12.23 2.12
CA PHE A 218 -1.66 -10.99 2.80
C PHE A 218 -2.11 -11.23 4.24
N TYR A 219 -2.83 -12.34 4.51
CA TYR A 219 -3.13 -12.76 5.87
C TYR A 219 -1.85 -13.05 6.67
N ARG A 220 -0.91 -13.80 6.08
CA ARG A 220 0.38 -14.11 6.71
C ARG A 220 1.19 -12.84 7.02
N ARG A 221 1.27 -11.88 6.08
CA ARG A 221 2.06 -10.65 6.24
C ARG A 221 1.39 -9.62 7.13
N TYR A 222 0.09 -9.35 6.93
CA TYR A 222 -0.58 -8.22 7.57
C TYR A 222 -1.30 -8.59 8.86
N ILE A 223 -1.82 -9.83 8.97
CA ILE A 223 -2.51 -10.29 10.18
C ILE A 223 -1.57 -11.02 11.12
N LEU A 224 -0.81 -11.99 10.63
CA LEU A 224 0.16 -12.71 11.45
C LEU A 224 1.49 -11.94 11.61
N GLY A 225 1.78 -10.98 10.73
CA GLY A 225 2.99 -10.18 10.77
C GLY A 225 4.26 -10.94 10.32
N LEU A 226 4.13 -11.93 9.46
CA LEU A 226 5.22 -12.81 9.06
C LEU A 226 5.92 -12.34 7.79
N TRP A 227 7.24 -12.38 7.76
CA TRP A 227 8.01 -12.29 6.52
C TRP A 227 7.86 -13.61 5.78
N CYS A 228 7.28 -13.61 4.58
CA CYS A 228 7.05 -14.81 3.80
C CYS A 228 6.95 -14.52 2.30
N VAL A 229 7.29 -15.52 1.47
CA VAL A 229 7.08 -15.49 0.02
C VAL A 229 5.59 -15.63 -0.30
N ALA A 230 5.18 -15.06 -1.40
CA ALA A 230 3.88 -15.33 -2.00
C ALA A 230 3.97 -16.67 -2.76
N GLU A 231 3.03 -17.57 -2.53
CA GLU A 231 3.01 -18.93 -3.09
C GLU A 231 1.58 -19.35 -3.41
N GLY A 232 1.42 -20.20 -4.43
CA GLY A 232 0.13 -20.77 -4.82
C GLY A 232 -0.76 -19.84 -5.61
N LEU A 233 -2.07 -20.09 -5.58
CA LEU A 233 -3.07 -19.29 -6.30
C LEU A 233 -3.11 -17.85 -5.79
N ILE A 234 -3.22 -16.91 -6.72
CA ILE A 234 -3.35 -15.48 -6.40
C ILE A 234 -4.76 -15.18 -5.86
N TYR A 235 -5.79 -15.69 -6.53
CA TYR A 235 -7.21 -15.45 -6.21
C TYR A 235 -7.85 -16.68 -5.57
N LEU A 236 -7.23 -17.15 -4.47
CA LEU A 236 -7.63 -18.40 -3.79
C LEU A 236 -9.12 -18.43 -3.42
N GLN A 237 -9.67 -17.33 -2.90
CA GLN A 237 -11.07 -17.26 -2.47
C GLN A 237 -12.04 -17.44 -3.64
N PHE A 238 -11.73 -16.88 -4.81
CA PHE A 238 -12.52 -17.06 -6.01
C PHE A 238 -12.46 -18.52 -6.48
N ALA A 239 -11.26 -19.11 -6.52
CA ALA A 239 -11.06 -20.50 -6.96
C ALA A 239 -11.73 -21.53 -6.02
N GLU A 240 -11.86 -21.22 -4.72
CA GLU A 240 -12.54 -22.10 -3.75
C GLU A 240 -14.08 -22.05 -3.85
N ASP A 241 -14.65 -20.89 -4.16
CA ASP A 241 -16.12 -20.72 -4.21
C ASP A 241 -16.51 -19.63 -5.24
N GLU A 242 -16.34 -19.94 -6.51
CA GLU A 242 -16.65 -19.05 -7.63
C GLU A 242 -18.13 -18.61 -7.63
N GLN A 243 -19.04 -19.53 -7.36
CA GLN A 243 -20.49 -19.27 -7.42
C GLN A 243 -20.96 -18.20 -6.43
N ARG A 244 -20.24 -17.98 -5.36
CA ARG A 244 -20.50 -16.92 -4.39
C ARG A 244 -20.45 -15.52 -5.01
N TYR A 245 -19.64 -15.34 -6.02
CA TYR A 245 -19.39 -14.05 -6.65
C TYR A 245 -20.18 -13.83 -7.93
N MET A 246 -20.76 -14.91 -8.48
CA MET A 246 -21.54 -14.84 -9.72
C MET A 246 -22.94 -14.30 -9.46
N ILE A 247 -23.38 -13.39 -10.32
CA ILE A 247 -24.74 -12.83 -10.27
C ILE A 247 -25.34 -12.77 -11.67
N PRO A 248 -26.67 -13.00 -11.80
CA PRO A 248 -27.37 -12.73 -13.05
C PRO A 248 -27.31 -11.22 -13.35
N GLN A 249 -27.27 -10.87 -14.64
CA GLN A 249 -27.26 -9.48 -15.10
C GLN A 249 -28.40 -8.63 -14.49
N ALA A 250 -29.57 -9.20 -14.27
CA ALA A 250 -30.73 -8.52 -13.71
C ALA A 250 -30.53 -8.04 -12.24
N GLU A 251 -29.55 -8.61 -11.54
CA GLU A 251 -29.18 -8.22 -10.15
C GLU A 251 -28.18 -7.10 -10.08
N VAL A 252 -27.62 -6.64 -11.20
CA VAL A 252 -26.73 -5.49 -11.23
C VAL A 252 -27.55 -4.24 -10.85
N PRO A 253 -27.17 -3.50 -9.79
CA PRO A 253 -27.91 -2.31 -9.38
C PRO A 253 -27.72 -1.16 -10.36
N LYS A 254 -28.42 -0.05 -10.13
CA LYS A 254 -28.16 1.17 -10.89
C LYS A 254 -26.74 1.65 -10.61
N LEU A 255 -25.93 1.70 -11.67
CA LEU A 255 -24.54 2.14 -11.62
C LEU A 255 -24.43 3.66 -11.74
N SER A 256 -23.40 4.23 -11.11
CA SER A 256 -23.05 5.65 -11.19
C SER A 256 -21.72 5.86 -11.95
N TYR A 257 -20.91 4.81 -12.06
CA TYR A 257 -19.64 4.82 -12.79
C TYR A 257 -19.47 3.50 -13.53
N ILE A 258 -18.97 3.55 -14.76
CA ILE A 258 -18.58 2.38 -15.54
C ILE A 258 -17.22 2.67 -16.17
N GLU A 259 -16.24 1.92 -15.75
CA GLU A 259 -14.85 2.00 -16.20
C GLU A 259 -14.52 0.78 -17.07
N ILE A 260 -13.80 0.98 -18.16
CA ILE A 260 -13.29 -0.13 -18.98
C ILE A 260 -11.77 -0.11 -18.89
N GLY A 261 -11.18 -1.17 -18.34
CA GLY A 261 -9.75 -1.42 -18.43
C GLY A 261 -9.44 -2.13 -19.76
N ALA A 262 -8.37 -1.74 -20.41
CA ALA A 262 -7.96 -2.32 -21.68
C ALA A 262 -6.47 -2.60 -21.70
N ASP A 263 -6.09 -3.85 -21.93
CA ASP A 263 -4.70 -4.24 -22.09
C ASP A 263 -4.36 -4.43 -23.57
N VAL A 264 -3.18 -3.90 -23.96
CA VAL A 264 -2.71 -3.95 -25.33
C VAL A 264 -1.67 -5.05 -25.45
N GLY A 265 -2.08 -6.23 -25.86
CA GLY A 265 -1.17 -7.35 -26.06
C GLY A 265 -0.16 -7.17 -27.19
N GLY A 266 1.02 -7.76 -27.00
CA GLY A 266 2.02 -7.90 -28.06
C GLY A 266 1.84 -9.17 -28.91
N ASN A 267 2.78 -9.46 -29.79
CA ASN A 267 2.69 -10.58 -30.76
C ASN A 267 2.45 -11.99 -30.17
N LYS A 268 2.65 -12.19 -28.88
CA LYS A 268 2.50 -13.49 -28.22
C LYS A 268 1.44 -13.49 -27.11
N SER A 269 0.83 -12.35 -26.82
CA SER A 269 -0.17 -12.17 -25.77
C SER A 269 -1.55 -11.89 -26.37
N ASN A 270 -2.51 -11.57 -25.51
CA ASN A 270 -3.88 -11.24 -25.92
C ASN A 270 -4.10 -9.73 -25.84
N HIS A 271 -5.07 -9.21 -26.60
CA HIS A 271 -5.75 -7.98 -26.22
C HIS A 271 -6.88 -8.32 -25.27
N ALA A 272 -7.10 -7.53 -24.24
CA ALA A 272 -8.15 -7.80 -23.27
C ALA A 272 -8.90 -6.51 -22.86
N TYR A 273 -10.20 -6.65 -22.63
CA TYR A 273 -11.09 -5.60 -22.16
C TYR A 273 -11.91 -6.10 -21.00
N VAL A 274 -12.01 -5.31 -19.93
CA VAL A 274 -12.87 -5.62 -18.78
C VAL A 274 -13.66 -4.37 -18.41
N ALA A 275 -14.98 -4.49 -18.40
CA ALA A 275 -15.90 -3.45 -17.94
C ALA A 275 -16.27 -3.67 -16.48
N ALA A 276 -16.10 -2.66 -15.65
CA ALA A 276 -16.45 -2.66 -14.24
C ALA A 276 -17.40 -1.50 -13.91
N GLY A 277 -18.46 -1.82 -13.19
CA GLY A 277 -19.47 -0.86 -12.73
C GLY A 277 -19.39 -0.60 -11.24
N TYR A 278 -19.73 0.62 -10.82
CA TYR A 278 -19.72 1.04 -9.43
C TYR A 278 -20.98 1.83 -9.10
N THR A 279 -21.52 1.66 -7.87
CA THR A 279 -22.53 2.54 -7.32
C THR A 279 -21.93 3.91 -6.93
N ALA A 280 -22.73 4.83 -6.43
CA ALA A 280 -22.25 6.14 -5.98
C ALA A 280 -21.26 6.03 -4.81
N GLU A 281 -21.45 5.05 -3.94
CA GLU A 281 -20.61 4.76 -2.77
C GLU A 281 -19.25 4.18 -3.16
N ARG A 282 -19.17 3.50 -4.32
CA ARG A 282 -17.97 2.79 -4.82
C ARG A 282 -17.39 1.78 -3.83
N ASP A 283 -18.25 1.12 -3.10
CA ASP A 283 -17.89 0.12 -2.09
C ASP A 283 -17.94 -1.31 -2.62
N VAL A 284 -18.72 -1.57 -3.68
CA VAL A 284 -18.80 -2.84 -4.40
C VAL A 284 -18.39 -2.65 -5.86
N MET A 285 -17.61 -3.59 -6.38
CA MET A 285 -17.22 -3.68 -7.79
C MET A 285 -18.09 -4.70 -8.50
N TYR A 286 -18.74 -4.31 -9.58
CA TYR A 286 -19.53 -5.16 -10.46
C TYR A 286 -18.77 -5.38 -11.75
N VAL A 287 -18.22 -6.57 -12.00
CA VAL A 287 -17.59 -6.92 -13.26
C VAL A 287 -18.69 -7.28 -14.25
N LEU A 288 -18.88 -6.43 -15.24
CA LEU A 288 -20.04 -6.46 -16.14
C LEU A 288 -19.79 -7.35 -17.37
N LYS A 289 -18.57 -7.29 -17.88
CA LYS A 289 -18.14 -8.06 -19.06
C LYS A 289 -16.62 -8.12 -19.14
N ALA A 290 -16.09 -9.25 -19.59
CA ALA A 290 -14.69 -9.43 -19.93
C ALA A 290 -14.57 -10.08 -21.29
N TRP A 291 -13.56 -9.67 -22.08
CA TRP A 291 -13.26 -10.27 -23.37
C TRP A 291 -11.76 -10.23 -23.64
N SER A 292 -11.23 -11.36 -24.04
CA SER A 292 -9.83 -11.52 -24.39
C SER A 292 -9.72 -12.21 -25.76
N TYR A 293 -8.76 -11.79 -26.58
CA TYR A 293 -8.52 -12.39 -27.91
C TYR A 293 -7.05 -12.21 -28.33
N LYS A 294 -6.59 -13.11 -29.23
CA LYS A 294 -5.19 -13.08 -29.70
C LYS A 294 -4.83 -11.77 -30.40
N ALA A 295 -3.73 -11.15 -29.95
CA ALA A 295 -3.22 -9.92 -30.55
C ALA A 295 -2.49 -10.13 -31.87
N THR A 296 -2.06 -11.37 -32.18
CA THR A 296 -1.30 -11.69 -33.38
C THR A 296 -2.05 -11.31 -34.66
N GLY A 297 -1.46 -10.43 -35.45
CA GLY A 297 -2.03 -9.96 -36.73
C GLY A 297 -3.12 -8.89 -36.60
N VAL A 298 -3.42 -8.43 -35.41
CA VAL A 298 -4.39 -7.35 -35.14
C VAL A 298 -3.69 -6.00 -35.34
N THR A 299 -4.24 -5.15 -36.17
CA THR A 299 -3.74 -3.77 -36.35
C THR A 299 -4.30 -2.85 -35.24
N VAL A 300 -3.65 -1.69 -35.03
CA VAL A 300 -4.13 -0.66 -34.08
C VAL A 300 -5.57 -0.23 -34.40
N THR A 301 -5.90 -0.12 -35.69
CA THR A 301 -7.26 0.20 -36.13
C THR A 301 -8.26 -0.87 -35.74
N GLN A 302 -7.96 -2.14 -35.97
CA GLN A 302 -8.81 -3.26 -35.55
C GLN A 302 -8.96 -3.36 -34.03
N TYR A 303 -7.86 -3.14 -33.29
CA TYR A 303 -7.90 -3.05 -31.82
C TYR A 303 -8.88 -1.96 -31.36
N ARG A 304 -8.78 -0.74 -31.95
CA ARG A 304 -9.68 0.38 -31.64
C ARG A 304 -11.13 0.03 -31.97
N GLU A 305 -11.39 -0.53 -33.14
CA GLU A 305 -12.75 -0.92 -33.58
C GLU A 305 -13.36 -1.96 -32.59
N ASN A 306 -12.58 -2.94 -32.18
CA ASN A 306 -12.99 -3.95 -31.21
C ASN A 306 -13.29 -3.32 -29.83
N LEU A 307 -12.44 -2.40 -29.37
CA LEU A 307 -12.64 -1.68 -28.11
C LEU A 307 -13.91 -0.81 -28.14
N ILE A 308 -14.13 -0.07 -29.23
CA ILE A 308 -15.34 0.74 -29.42
C ILE A 308 -16.58 -0.16 -29.44
N LYS A 309 -16.55 -1.27 -30.18
CA LYS A 309 -17.66 -2.23 -30.24
C LYS A 309 -17.96 -2.82 -28.84
N PHE A 310 -16.93 -3.14 -28.06
CA PHE A 310 -17.10 -3.62 -26.68
C PHE A 310 -17.76 -2.54 -25.81
N ALA A 311 -17.27 -1.30 -25.87
CA ALA A 311 -17.82 -0.17 -25.15
C ALA A 311 -19.25 0.19 -25.57
N ASP A 312 -19.56 0.11 -26.86
CA ASP A 312 -20.93 0.31 -27.39
C ASP A 312 -21.90 -0.73 -26.80
N GLY A 313 -21.50 -2.00 -26.72
CA GLY A 313 -22.31 -3.04 -26.08
C GLY A 313 -22.56 -2.75 -24.59
N ILE A 314 -21.57 -2.28 -23.86
CA ILE A 314 -21.75 -1.86 -22.47
C ILE A 314 -22.69 -0.67 -22.37
N ARG A 315 -22.56 0.33 -23.24
CA ARG A 315 -23.43 1.51 -23.28
C ARG A 315 -24.87 1.14 -23.62
N GLU A 316 -25.10 0.23 -24.57
CA GLU A 316 -26.44 -0.27 -24.90
C GLU A 316 -27.11 -0.97 -23.73
N GLN A 317 -26.33 -1.74 -22.96
CA GLN A 317 -26.83 -2.57 -21.87
C GLN A 317 -27.04 -1.79 -20.56
N TYR A 318 -26.13 -0.87 -20.23
CA TYR A 318 -26.12 -0.15 -18.94
C TYR A 318 -26.32 1.37 -19.08
N GLY A 319 -26.41 1.90 -20.31
CA GLY A 319 -26.75 3.29 -20.60
C GLY A 319 -25.57 4.24 -20.84
N PHE A 320 -24.39 3.96 -20.29
CA PHE A 320 -23.21 4.83 -20.42
C PHE A 320 -21.90 4.08 -20.17
N VAL A 321 -20.79 4.73 -20.49
CA VAL A 321 -19.41 4.38 -20.12
C VAL A 321 -18.74 5.69 -19.74
N ASP A 322 -18.07 5.74 -18.57
CA ASP A 322 -17.42 6.95 -18.09
C ASP A 322 -16.03 7.13 -18.72
N THR A 323 -15.14 6.17 -18.51
CA THR A 323 -13.76 6.27 -18.98
C THR A 323 -13.25 4.90 -19.39
N ILE A 324 -12.44 4.88 -20.43
CA ILE A 324 -11.65 3.72 -20.86
C ILE A 324 -10.19 3.96 -20.47
N TRP A 325 -9.57 2.97 -19.82
CA TRP A 325 -8.23 3.01 -19.26
C TRP A 325 -7.30 2.02 -19.98
N PRO A 326 -6.79 2.35 -21.20
CA PRO A 326 -5.79 1.52 -21.86
C PRO A 326 -4.45 1.56 -21.13
N ASP A 327 -3.62 0.52 -21.31
CA ASP A 327 -2.27 0.53 -20.74
C ASP A 327 -1.50 1.78 -21.20
N CYS A 328 -1.03 2.58 -20.24
CA CYS A 328 -0.35 3.84 -20.52
C CYS A 328 1.10 3.67 -21.00
N ALA A 329 1.67 2.46 -21.03
CA ALA A 329 3.00 2.20 -21.57
C ALA A 329 3.08 2.50 -23.07
N GLU A 330 1.95 2.39 -23.78
CA GLU A 330 1.81 2.62 -25.22
C GLU A 330 1.18 3.99 -25.52
N ALA A 331 1.86 5.08 -25.16
CA ALA A 331 1.34 6.45 -25.29
C ALA A 331 0.84 6.80 -26.71
N ALA A 332 1.47 6.24 -27.74
CA ALA A 332 1.02 6.45 -29.13
C ALA A 332 -0.35 5.83 -29.40
N ILE A 333 -0.63 4.65 -28.82
CA ILE A 333 -1.92 3.98 -28.94
C ILE A 333 -2.97 4.74 -28.13
N VAL A 334 -2.65 5.19 -26.92
CA VAL A 334 -3.58 6.00 -26.09
C VAL A 334 -4.01 7.25 -26.86
N ASN A 335 -3.06 7.99 -27.47
CA ASN A 335 -3.34 9.18 -28.25
C ASN A 335 -4.18 8.89 -29.50
N GLU A 336 -3.91 7.79 -30.21
CA GLU A 336 -4.69 7.34 -31.37
C GLU A 336 -6.14 6.98 -30.96
N LEU A 337 -6.30 6.30 -29.84
CA LEU A 337 -7.62 5.97 -29.30
C LEU A 337 -8.40 7.22 -28.90
N ASP A 338 -7.79 8.15 -28.19
CA ASP A 338 -8.43 9.39 -27.75
C ASP A 338 -8.88 10.26 -28.94
N ALA A 339 -8.03 10.36 -29.99
CA ALA A 339 -8.33 11.15 -31.16
C ALA A 339 -9.49 10.61 -32.03
N HIS A 340 -9.78 9.29 -31.95
CA HIS A 340 -10.72 8.62 -32.87
C HIS A 340 -11.82 7.82 -32.14
N SER A 341 -11.98 8.00 -30.83
CA SER A 341 -13.02 7.35 -30.01
C SER A 341 -14.12 8.32 -29.60
N PRO A 342 -15.39 7.89 -29.55
CA PRO A 342 -16.48 8.68 -28.97
C PRO A 342 -16.47 8.66 -27.41
N TYR A 343 -15.57 7.92 -26.80
CA TYR A 343 -15.44 7.73 -25.37
C TYR A 343 -14.28 8.54 -24.77
N ASN A 344 -14.35 8.84 -23.49
CA ASN A 344 -13.27 9.45 -22.75
C ASN A 344 -12.14 8.41 -22.54
N ILE A 345 -10.98 8.66 -23.10
CA ILE A 345 -9.80 7.77 -23.00
C ILE A 345 -8.79 8.40 -22.06
N ARG A 346 -8.29 7.63 -21.11
CA ARG A 346 -7.20 8.06 -20.21
C ARG A 346 -6.22 6.92 -20.00
N GLY A 347 -4.94 7.20 -20.06
CA GLY A 347 -3.91 6.19 -19.76
C GLY A 347 -4.11 5.60 -18.36
N SER A 348 -3.96 4.28 -18.24
CA SER A 348 -4.15 3.54 -16.99
C SER A 348 -3.31 4.12 -15.83
N ILE A 349 -3.88 4.08 -14.62
CA ILE A 349 -3.17 4.46 -13.41
C ILE A 349 -2.30 3.29 -12.99
N LYS A 350 -0.98 3.49 -12.97
CA LYS A 350 -0.03 2.44 -12.56
C LYS A 350 0.06 2.40 -11.03
N GLU A 351 -0.40 1.29 -10.48
CA GLU A 351 -0.20 0.89 -9.09
C GLU A 351 0.65 -0.37 -9.03
N GLU A 352 1.36 -0.58 -7.94
CA GLU A 352 2.15 -1.79 -7.74
C GLU A 352 1.26 -3.04 -7.84
N ILE A 353 1.75 -4.10 -8.48
CA ILE A 353 1.00 -5.35 -8.67
C ILE A 353 0.44 -5.88 -7.35
N LEU A 354 1.26 -5.86 -6.28
CA LEU A 354 0.81 -6.30 -4.95
C LEU A 354 -0.33 -5.46 -4.37
N ASP A 355 -0.38 -4.16 -4.65
CA ASP A 355 -1.47 -3.30 -4.17
C ASP A 355 -2.77 -3.58 -4.94
N ARG A 356 -2.69 -3.89 -6.24
CA ARG A 356 -3.82 -4.31 -7.08
C ARG A 356 -4.38 -5.66 -6.62
N VAL A 357 -3.53 -6.67 -6.50
CA VAL A 357 -3.92 -8.01 -6.01
C VAL A 357 -4.48 -7.93 -4.60
N ARG A 358 -3.90 -7.11 -3.72
CA ARG A 358 -4.41 -6.89 -2.37
C ARG A 358 -5.80 -6.25 -2.37
N CYS A 359 -6.07 -5.32 -3.28
CA CYS A 359 -7.40 -4.73 -3.41
C CYS A 359 -8.43 -5.80 -3.80
N ALA A 360 -8.12 -6.62 -4.80
CA ALA A 360 -8.97 -7.74 -5.22
C ALA A 360 -9.18 -8.76 -4.07
N ASP A 361 -8.12 -9.12 -3.31
CA ASP A 361 -8.23 -10.02 -2.15
C ASP A 361 -9.19 -9.47 -1.08
N ILE A 362 -9.15 -8.16 -0.81
CA ILE A 362 -10.08 -7.49 0.10
C ILE A 362 -11.51 -7.56 -0.43
N LEU A 363 -11.72 -7.29 -1.72
CA LEU A 363 -13.06 -7.34 -2.33
C LEU A 363 -13.66 -8.75 -2.28
N PHE A 364 -12.90 -9.77 -2.63
CA PHE A 364 -13.33 -11.16 -2.52
C PHE A 364 -13.63 -11.56 -1.08
N SER A 365 -12.74 -11.24 -0.12
CA SER A 365 -12.92 -11.61 1.28
C SER A 365 -14.14 -10.97 1.93
N GLN A 366 -14.51 -9.77 1.50
CA GLN A 366 -15.65 -9.02 2.01
C GLN A 366 -16.94 -9.19 1.22
N ASP A 367 -16.94 -10.05 0.19
CA ASP A 367 -18.07 -10.23 -0.72
C ASP A 367 -18.49 -8.95 -1.46
N ARG A 368 -17.51 -8.11 -1.77
CA ARG A 368 -17.67 -6.77 -2.40
C ARG A 368 -17.25 -6.74 -3.86
N ILE A 369 -17.12 -7.89 -4.50
CA ILE A 369 -16.97 -8.07 -5.94
C ILE A 369 -18.09 -9.00 -6.41
N LYS A 370 -18.76 -8.60 -7.48
CA LYS A 370 -19.79 -9.40 -8.14
C LYS A 370 -19.48 -9.46 -9.63
N ILE A 371 -19.69 -10.62 -10.23
CA ILE A 371 -19.31 -10.92 -11.60
C ILE A 371 -20.57 -11.36 -12.34
N VAL A 372 -20.86 -10.73 -13.47
CA VAL A 372 -22.03 -11.08 -14.26
C VAL A 372 -21.81 -12.43 -14.95
N GLU A 373 -22.74 -13.37 -14.72
CA GLU A 373 -22.75 -14.71 -15.31
C GLU A 373 -22.70 -14.65 -16.84
N ASP A 374 -22.00 -15.62 -17.45
CA ASP A 374 -21.87 -15.82 -18.90
C ASP A 374 -21.17 -14.67 -19.68
N GLU A 375 -20.85 -13.56 -19.05
CA GLU A 375 -20.22 -12.39 -19.71
C GLU A 375 -18.71 -12.23 -19.35
N CYS A 376 -18.18 -13.03 -18.41
CA CYS A 376 -16.85 -12.82 -17.84
C CYS A 376 -15.97 -14.09 -17.83
N GLU A 377 -16.24 -15.09 -18.67
CA GLU A 377 -15.56 -16.40 -18.62
C GLU A 377 -14.03 -16.28 -18.77
N ASP A 378 -13.54 -15.41 -19.67
CA ASP A 378 -12.09 -15.22 -19.85
C ASP A 378 -11.41 -14.74 -18.55
N LEU A 379 -12.03 -13.81 -17.83
CA LEU A 379 -11.53 -13.32 -16.55
C LEU A 379 -11.66 -14.40 -15.45
N CYS A 380 -12.79 -15.11 -15.39
CA CYS A 380 -12.99 -16.19 -14.42
C CYS A 380 -11.94 -17.28 -14.60
N ALA A 381 -11.62 -17.66 -15.84
CA ALA A 381 -10.54 -18.59 -16.13
C ALA A 381 -9.17 -18.08 -15.63
N GLY A 382 -8.90 -16.79 -15.81
CA GLY A 382 -7.72 -16.14 -15.26
C GLY A 382 -7.68 -16.22 -13.73
N PHE A 383 -8.75 -15.90 -13.04
CA PHE A 383 -8.81 -15.94 -11.57
C PHE A 383 -8.67 -17.36 -11.01
N ARG A 384 -9.21 -18.38 -11.70
CA ARG A 384 -9.08 -19.79 -11.28
C ARG A 384 -7.64 -20.30 -11.34
N THR A 385 -6.81 -19.76 -12.22
CA THR A 385 -5.52 -20.34 -12.60
C THR A 385 -4.31 -19.46 -12.34
N ALA A 386 -4.50 -18.17 -12.04
CA ALA A 386 -3.40 -17.26 -11.75
C ALA A 386 -2.61 -17.69 -10.52
N VAL A 387 -1.31 -17.85 -10.68
CA VAL A 387 -0.38 -18.28 -9.62
C VAL A 387 0.78 -17.32 -9.48
N TRP A 388 1.37 -17.31 -8.29
CA TRP A 388 2.61 -16.60 -8.04
C TRP A 388 3.79 -17.31 -8.72
N ASP A 389 4.79 -16.54 -9.16
CA ASP A 389 6.03 -17.07 -9.73
C ASP A 389 6.96 -17.55 -8.60
N ASP A 390 7.28 -18.84 -8.58
CA ASP A 390 8.18 -19.43 -7.58
C ASP A 390 9.63 -18.94 -7.70
N LYS A 391 10.01 -18.33 -8.84
CA LYS A 391 11.36 -17.84 -9.12
C LYS A 391 11.53 -16.35 -8.82
N HIS A 392 10.45 -15.60 -8.86
CA HIS A 392 10.47 -14.15 -8.68
C HIS A 392 9.46 -13.76 -7.60
N ASP A 393 9.96 -13.39 -6.45
CA ASP A 393 9.15 -13.02 -5.31
C ASP A 393 8.12 -11.94 -5.63
N ASP A 394 6.89 -12.19 -5.18
CA ASP A 394 5.79 -11.24 -5.25
C ASP A 394 5.39 -10.83 -6.68
N LYS A 395 5.70 -11.67 -7.67
CA LYS A 395 5.27 -11.49 -9.05
C LYS A 395 4.31 -12.61 -9.47
N PRO A 396 3.23 -12.30 -10.19
CA PRO A 396 2.45 -13.31 -10.88
C PRO A 396 3.30 -14.03 -11.94
N LEU A 397 3.09 -15.32 -12.11
CA LEU A 397 3.73 -16.11 -13.17
C LEU A 397 3.28 -15.58 -14.53
N ASP A 398 4.23 -15.39 -15.44
CA ASP A 398 4.00 -14.87 -16.79
C ASP A 398 4.69 -15.79 -17.82
N ASP A 399 4.14 -16.99 -17.96
CA ASP A 399 4.67 -18.02 -18.87
C ASP A 399 3.63 -18.51 -19.90
N GLY A 400 2.46 -17.87 -19.94
CA GLY A 400 1.36 -18.20 -20.85
C GLY A 400 0.49 -19.35 -20.41
N THR A 401 0.64 -19.85 -19.16
CA THR A 401 -0.24 -20.90 -18.60
C THR A 401 -1.64 -20.40 -18.30
N TYR A 402 -1.82 -19.09 -18.13
CA TYR A 402 -3.11 -18.42 -18.01
C TYR A 402 -3.09 -17.08 -18.75
N ASP A 403 -4.26 -16.50 -18.98
CA ASP A 403 -4.40 -15.19 -19.62
C ASP A 403 -4.17 -14.07 -18.59
N ARG A 404 -2.95 -13.53 -18.57
CA ARG A 404 -2.60 -12.42 -17.71
C ARG A 404 -3.16 -11.10 -18.20
N ASP A 405 -3.29 -10.93 -19.53
CA ASP A 405 -3.72 -9.67 -20.12
C ASP A 405 -5.14 -9.30 -19.68
N VAL A 406 -6.06 -10.30 -19.50
CA VAL A 406 -7.40 -10.04 -18.98
C VAL A 406 -7.40 -9.64 -17.51
N ILE A 407 -6.43 -10.14 -16.71
CA ILE A 407 -6.25 -9.71 -15.32
C ILE A 407 -5.69 -8.29 -15.25
N ASP A 408 -4.72 -7.93 -16.10
CA ASP A 408 -4.21 -6.54 -16.18
C ASP A 408 -5.32 -5.58 -16.64
N ALA A 409 -6.19 -5.97 -17.59
CA ALA A 409 -7.36 -5.18 -17.98
C ALA A 409 -8.37 -5.03 -16.80
N PHE A 410 -8.62 -6.10 -16.02
CA PHE A 410 -9.40 -6.02 -14.79
C PHE A 410 -8.80 -5.01 -13.80
N ASP A 411 -7.51 -5.08 -13.56
CA ASP A 411 -6.79 -4.17 -12.68
C ASP A 411 -6.91 -2.70 -13.14
N TYR A 412 -6.83 -2.42 -14.44
CA TYR A 412 -6.98 -1.07 -14.99
C TYR A 412 -8.39 -0.52 -14.82
N SER A 413 -9.42 -1.36 -14.83
CA SER A 413 -10.80 -0.96 -14.56
C SER A 413 -11.04 -0.64 -13.07
N MET A 414 -10.23 -1.22 -12.16
CA MET A 414 -10.35 -1.10 -10.72
C MET A 414 -9.52 0.06 -10.15
N THR A 415 -8.31 0.29 -10.68
CA THR A 415 -7.33 1.23 -10.10
C THR A 415 -7.82 2.66 -9.91
N PRO A 416 -8.69 3.25 -10.75
CA PRO A 416 -9.25 4.59 -10.50
C PRO A 416 -9.98 4.72 -9.16
N HIS A 417 -10.51 3.62 -8.64
CA HIS A 417 -11.33 3.56 -7.43
C HIS A 417 -10.64 2.83 -6.25
N ILE A 418 -9.40 2.37 -6.40
CA ILE A 418 -8.68 1.53 -5.41
C ILE A 418 -8.69 2.15 -4.00
N THR A 419 -8.59 3.47 -3.89
CA THR A 419 -8.57 4.15 -2.59
C THR A 419 -9.92 4.03 -1.86
N GLN A 420 -11.03 4.07 -2.58
CA GLN A 420 -12.38 3.92 -2.05
C GLN A 420 -12.66 2.44 -1.73
N LEU A 421 -12.32 1.55 -2.65
CA LEU A 421 -12.51 0.11 -2.52
C LEU A 421 -11.78 -0.49 -1.31
N VAL A 422 -10.58 -0.03 -0.99
CA VAL A 422 -9.81 -0.52 0.18
C VAL A 422 -10.33 0.06 1.50
N ARG A 423 -11.08 1.19 1.50
CA ARG A 423 -11.58 1.85 2.71
C ARG A 423 -12.96 1.39 3.17
N GLY A 424 -13.76 0.90 2.26
CA GLY A 424 -15.17 0.52 2.42
C GLY A 424 -15.49 -0.60 3.39
#